data_a3e8f6d8139ccb151123830778083347
#
_entry.id   a3e8f6d8139ccb151123830778083347
#
_cell.length_a   1.000
_cell.length_b   1.000
_cell.length_c   1.000
_cell.angle_alpha   90.00
_cell.angle_beta   90.00
_cell.angle_gamma   90.00
#
_symmetry.space_group_name_H-M   'P 1'
#
loop_
_entity.id
_entity.type
_entity.pdbx_description
1 polymer ?
#
loop_
_entity_poly.entity_id
_entity_poly.type
_entity_poly.pdbx_seq_one_letter_code
_entity_poly.pdbx_strand_id
1 'polypeptide(L)'
;MINGKLKSQVDKLWEEFWTGGITNPLTVIEQISFLMFARLLDLNESRNEKMAQKANTTFKPIFGKDKQHLRWSNFKNLDADSMLKVLRDQVFPFFKTDPASSEAAIFGNFMADAQLMIQKPSLLVSAVNMIDNLPLTEGDTKGDLYEYLLSKLTTAGINGQFRTPRHIIRLMVEMLEPRPNESVADPACGTAGFLVETMQYLQRKYTSREGIFVDDDGTKHYSGDLLEAYRDHIQKAMFRGFDFDVTMLRIAAMNMMLHGVEKPEIRYQDTLSNSFMDKYPELSANAFDVVLANPPFTGSLDAGDVHASLIGKVKTKKTELLFVSLILRLLKQGGRSATIVPDGVLFGSSKAHLALRRMLH
;
A
#
# COMPACT_ATOMS: atom_id res chain seq x y z
N MET A 1 0.46 3.31 -17.78
CA MET A 1 0.90 4.67 -17.36
C MET A 1 -0.24 5.64 -17.62
N ILE A 2 -0.51 6.55 -16.70
CA ILE A 2 -1.59 7.54 -16.88
C ILE A 2 -1.30 8.46 -18.07
N ASN A 3 -2.37 8.85 -18.79
CA ASN A 3 -2.29 9.76 -19.93
C ASN A 3 -1.96 11.20 -19.48
N GLY A 4 -1.60 12.07 -20.45
CA GLY A 4 -1.15 13.44 -20.15
C GLY A 4 -2.21 14.31 -19.45
N LYS A 5 -3.50 14.11 -19.76
CA LYS A 5 -4.61 14.83 -19.13
C LYS A 5 -4.74 14.47 -17.65
N LEU A 6 -4.73 13.17 -17.35
CA LEU A 6 -4.85 12.67 -15.99
C LEU A 6 -3.63 13.05 -15.14
N LYS A 7 -2.43 12.99 -15.75
CA LYS A 7 -1.19 13.48 -15.13
C LYS A 7 -1.33 14.95 -14.72
N SER A 8 -1.82 15.80 -15.62
CA SER A 8 -2.04 17.23 -15.33
C SER A 8 -3.06 17.47 -14.22
N GLN A 9 -4.10 16.63 -14.11
CA GLN A 9 -5.07 16.72 -13.02
C GLN A 9 -4.43 16.41 -11.66
N VAL A 10 -3.59 15.38 -11.59
CA VAL A 10 -2.86 15.03 -10.34
C VAL A 10 -1.83 16.09 -9.99
N ASP A 11 -1.12 16.65 -10.98
CA ASP A 11 -0.16 17.74 -10.77
C ASP A 11 -0.85 18.97 -10.17
N LYS A 12 -2.00 19.36 -10.73
CA LYS A 12 -2.80 20.47 -10.19
C LYS A 12 -3.31 20.22 -8.78
N LEU A 13 -3.78 18.99 -8.50
CA LEU A 13 -4.21 18.61 -7.15
C LEU A 13 -3.05 18.72 -6.15
N TRP A 14 -1.87 18.27 -6.54
CA TRP A 14 -0.65 18.40 -5.75
C TRP A 14 -0.30 19.87 -5.46
N GLU A 15 -0.35 20.72 -6.49
CA GLU A 15 -0.04 22.14 -6.39
C GLU A 15 -1.04 22.88 -5.49
N GLU A 16 -2.33 22.52 -5.50
CA GLU A 16 -3.36 23.10 -4.62
C GLU A 16 -3.00 22.91 -3.13
N PHE A 17 -2.56 21.68 -2.76
CA PHE A 17 -2.12 21.43 -1.38
C PHE A 17 -0.90 22.27 -1.01
N TRP A 18 0.06 22.34 -1.92
CA TRP A 18 1.30 23.06 -1.72
C TRP A 18 1.05 24.57 -1.53
N THR A 19 0.32 25.18 -2.44
CA THR A 19 -0.09 26.59 -2.37
C THR A 19 -1.06 26.87 -1.23
N GLY A 20 -1.85 25.87 -0.85
CA GLY A 20 -2.75 25.91 0.31
C GLY A 20 -2.05 25.91 1.66
N GLY A 21 -0.72 25.68 1.69
CA GLY A 21 0.12 25.71 2.89
C GLY A 21 0.43 24.35 3.50
N ILE A 22 0.06 23.24 2.84
CA ILE A 22 0.46 21.88 3.24
C ILE A 22 1.66 21.48 2.37
N THR A 23 2.86 21.70 2.89
CA THR A 23 4.12 21.55 2.14
C THR A 23 4.89 20.27 2.45
N ASN A 24 4.47 19.47 3.44
CA ASN A 24 5.04 18.15 3.69
C ASN A 24 4.46 17.15 2.69
N PRO A 25 5.26 16.59 1.78
CA PRO A 25 4.78 15.67 0.75
C PRO A 25 4.05 14.43 1.26
N LEU A 26 4.48 13.86 2.41
CA LEU A 26 3.82 12.72 3.03
C LEU A 26 2.42 13.11 3.51
N THR A 27 2.30 14.27 4.16
CA THR A 27 1.00 14.79 4.59
C THR A 27 0.09 15.04 3.40
N VAL A 28 0.59 15.60 2.29
CA VAL A 28 -0.21 15.81 1.07
C VAL A 28 -0.77 14.48 0.55
N ILE A 29 0.09 13.45 0.41
CA ILE A 29 -0.35 12.14 -0.07
C ILE A 29 -1.35 11.52 0.89
N GLU A 30 -1.11 11.60 2.19
CA GLU A 30 -2.01 11.07 3.21
C GLU A 30 -3.39 11.72 3.11
N GLN A 31 -3.47 13.05 3.03
CA GLN A 31 -4.74 13.77 2.91
C GLN A 31 -5.47 13.44 1.60
N ILE A 32 -4.77 13.39 0.49
CA ILE A 32 -5.36 12.95 -0.80
C ILE A 32 -5.86 11.51 -0.68
N SER A 33 -5.10 10.61 -0.04
CA SER A 33 -5.49 9.21 0.17
C SER A 33 -6.79 9.09 0.97
N PHE A 34 -6.96 9.90 2.02
CA PHE A 34 -8.18 9.89 2.83
C PHE A 34 -9.39 10.36 2.04
N LEU A 35 -9.25 11.41 1.26
CA LEU A 35 -10.33 11.91 0.40
C LEU A 35 -10.68 10.92 -0.71
N MET A 36 -9.66 10.30 -1.34
CA MET A 36 -9.89 9.23 -2.32
C MET A 36 -10.61 8.03 -1.70
N PHE A 37 -10.23 7.64 -0.50
CA PHE A 37 -10.88 6.55 0.23
C PHE A 37 -12.35 6.88 0.53
N ALA A 38 -12.66 8.08 1.03
CA ALA A 38 -14.03 8.52 1.28
C ALA A 38 -14.90 8.41 0.01
N ARG A 39 -14.34 8.83 -1.14
CA ARG A 39 -15.03 8.73 -2.42
C ARG A 39 -15.22 7.27 -2.86
N LEU A 40 -14.19 6.43 -2.72
CA LEU A 40 -14.26 5.01 -3.09
C LEU A 40 -15.29 4.25 -2.27
N LEU A 41 -15.41 4.54 -0.96
CA LEU A 41 -16.45 3.94 -0.12
C LEU A 41 -17.84 4.27 -0.62
N ASP A 42 -18.12 5.53 -0.97
CA ASP A 42 -19.42 5.91 -1.51
C ASP A 42 -19.71 5.34 -2.90
N LEU A 43 -18.69 5.23 -3.76
CA LEU A 43 -18.81 4.56 -5.06
C LEU A 43 -19.12 3.07 -4.91
N ASN A 44 -18.45 2.39 -3.97
CA ASN A 44 -18.71 0.98 -3.66
C ASN A 44 -20.10 0.78 -3.08
N GLU A 45 -20.52 1.63 -2.13
CA GLU A 45 -21.88 1.61 -1.58
C GLU A 45 -22.93 1.75 -2.67
N SER A 46 -22.80 2.77 -3.53
CA SER A 46 -23.72 3.02 -4.65
C SER A 46 -23.77 1.86 -5.64
N ARG A 47 -22.64 1.19 -5.88
CA ARG A 47 -22.58 -0.01 -6.73
C ARG A 47 -23.32 -1.17 -6.08
N ASN A 48 -23.09 -1.42 -4.78
CA ASN A 48 -23.72 -2.51 -4.05
C ASN A 48 -25.24 -2.30 -3.92
N GLU A 49 -25.69 -1.06 -3.69
CA GLU A 49 -27.11 -0.67 -3.72
C GLU A 49 -27.75 -1.06 -5.06
N LYS A 50 -27.14 -0.66 -6.18
CA LYS A 50 -27.63 -0.97 -7.52
C LYS A 50 -27.66 -2.48 -7.82
N MET A 51 -26.63 -3.21 -7.37
CA MET A 51 -26.56 -4.67 -7.53
C MET A 51 -27.65 -5.38 -6.70
N ALA A 52 -27.84 -4.99 -5.45
CA ALA A 52 -28.88 -5.55 -4.59
C ALA A 52 -30.27 -5.29 -5.14
N GLN A 53 -30.53 -4.08 -5.65
CA GLN A 53 -31.81 -3.76 -6.31
C GLN A 53 -32.06 -4.63 -7.54
N LYS A 54 -31.05 -4.80 -8.42
CA LYS A 54 -31.16 -5.63 -9.63
C LYS A 54 -31.37 -7.10 -9.32
N ALA A 55 -30.68 -7.62 -8.29
CA ALA A 55 -30.77 -9.02 -7.89
C ALA A 55 -31.93 -9.31 -6.93
N ASN A 56 -32.68 -8.29 -6.52
CA ASN A 56 -33.72 -8.36 -5.48
C ASN A 56 -33.21 -9.02 -4.20
N THR A 57 -31.99 -8.65 -3.78
CA THR A 57 -31.31 -9.14 -2.58
C THR A 57 -31.08 -8.03 -1.59
N THR A 58 -30.78 -8.39 -0.34
CA THR A 58 -30.37 -7.44 0.68
C THR A 58 -28.86 -7.42 0.82
N PHE A 59 -28.28 -6.25 1.11
CA PHE A 59 -26.86 -6.11 1.48
C PHE A 59 -26.75 -5.29 2.78
N LYS A 60 -25.64 -5.41 3.46
CA LYS A 60 -25.37 -4.63 4.65
C LYS A 60 -24.74 -3.30 4.24
N PRO A 61 -25.43 -2.16 4.42
CA PRO A 61 -24.91 -0.87 4.03
C PRO A 61 -23.77 -0.42 4.94
N ILE A 62 -22.77 0.24 4.36
CA ILE A 62 -21.69 0.92 5.08
C ILE A 62 -22.26 2.15 5.79
N PHE A 63 -23.05 2.92 5.06
CA PHE A 63 -23.71 4.11 5.60
C PHE A 63 -25.17 3.79 5.96
N GLY A 64 -25.43 3.62 7.26
CA GLY A 64 -26.81 3.46 7.77
C GLY A 64 -27.70 4.65 7.41
N LYS A 65 -29.00 4.52 7.62
CA LYS A 65 -30.00 5.58 7.29
C LYS A 65 -29.69 6.92 7.95
N ASP A 66 -29.14 6.89 9.14
CA ASP A 66 -28.73 8.04 9.96
C ASP A 66 -27.38 8.64 9.52
N LYS A 67 -26.59 7.92 8.72
CA LYS A 67 -25.21 8.29 8.29
C LYS A 67 -25.10 8.68 6.82
N GLN A 68 -26.21 8.85 6.12
CA GLN A 68 -26.21 9.19 4.69
C GLN A 68 -25.53 10.53 4.40
N HIS A 69 -25.58 11.49 5.32
CA HIS A 69 -24.91 12.79 5.21
C HIS A 69 -23.37 12.68 5.19
N LEU A 70 -22.80 11.54 5.62
CA LEU A 70 -21.35 11.27 5.59
C LEU A 70 -20.87 10.76 4.24
N ARG A 71 -21.77 10.43 3.32
CA ARG A 71 -21.41 9.98 1.97
C ARG A 71 -20.79 11.11 1.15
N TRP A 72 -19.81 10.76 0.36
CA TRP A 72 -19.15 11.70 -0.57
C TRP A 72 -20.17 12.45 -1.45
N SER A 73 -21.12 11.75 -2.03
CA SER A 73 -22.17 12.32 -2.88
C SER A 73 -23.02 13.37 -2.18
N ASN A 74 -23.11 13.34 -0.87
CA ASN A 74 -23.87 14.31 -0.08
C ASN A 74 -22.99 15.47 0.38
N PHE A 75 -21.88 15.21 1.07
CA PHE A 75 -21.09 16.29 1.65
C PHE A 75 -20.34 17.15 0.61
N LYS A 76 -20.01 16.61 -0.57
CA LYS A 76 -19.35 17.38 -1.63
C LYS A 76 -20.14 18.60 -2.12
N ASN A 77 -21.44 18.63 -1.86
CA ASN A 77 -22.34 19.72 -2.28
C ASN A 77 -22.57 20.77 -1.16
N LEU A 78 -21.95 20.61 0.00
CA LEU A 78 -22.05 21.55 1.10
C LEU A 78 -21.23 22.82 0.81
N ASP A 79 -21.58 23.91 1.48
CA ASP A 79 -20.74 25.10 1.54
C ASP A 79 -19.39 24.77 2.23
N ALA A 80 -18.39 25.61 2.04
CA ALA A 80 -17.02 25.34 2.44
C ALA A 80 -16.85 25.08 3.96
N ASP A 81 -17.51 25.87 4.79
CA ASP A 81 -17.40 25.77 6.24
C ASP A 81 -18.14 24.54 6.77
N SER A 82 -19.32 24.26 6.25
CA SER A 82 -20.10 23.05 6.56
C SER A 82 -19.37 21.81 6.12
N MET A 83 -18.77 21.78 4.93
CA MET A 83 -17.97 20.66 4.42
C MET A 83 -16.80 20.37 5.35
N LEU A 84 -16.03 21.41 5.74
CA LEU A 84 -14.89 21.26 6.66
C LEU A 84 -15.34 20.68 8.01
N LYS A 85 -16.43 21.18 8.56
CA LYS A 85 -16.99 20.71 9.84
C LYS A 85 -17.44 19.25 9.74
N VAL A 86 -18.17 18.89 8.68
CA VAL A 86 -18.65 17.50 8.48
C VAL A 86 -17.48 16.52 8.30
N LEU A 87 -16.49 16.85 7.48
CA LEU A 87 -15.34 15.96 7.31
C LEU A 87 -14.55 15.80 8.60
N ARG A 88 -14.21 16.91 9.27
CA ARG A 88 -13.37 16.87 10.48
C ARG A 88 -14.06 16.19 11.66
N ASP A 89 -15.33 16.55 11.90
CA ASP A 89 -16.01 16.20 13.15
C ASP A 89 -16.87 14.92 13.02
N GLN A 90 -17.15 14.45 11.80
CA GLN A 90 -18.04 13.31 11.58
C GLN A 90 -17.47 12.25 10.63
N VAL A 91 -17.00 12.59 9.42
CA VAL A 91 -16.51 11.60 8.44
C VAL A 91 -15.22 10.94 8.93
N PHE A 92 -14.22 11.69 9.35
CA PHE A 92 -13.00 11.14 9.89
C PHE A 92 -13.20 10.30 11.17
N PRO A 93 -13.99 10.76 12.17
CA PRO A 93 -14.37 9.91 13.30
C PRO A 93 -15.13 8.65 12.90
N PHE A 94 -16.04 8.73 11.93
CA PHE A 94 -16.76 7.56 11.41
C PHE A 94 -15.81 6.48 10.89
N PHE A 95 -14.78 6.84 10.13
CA PHE A 95 -13.78 5.88 9.64
C PHE A 95 -12.98 5.21 10.76
N LYS A 96 -12.86 5.85 11.93
CA LYS A 96 -12.14 5.28 13.08
C LYS A 96 -12.96 4.28 13.88
N THR A 97 -14.28 4.41 13.90
CA THR A 97 -15.12 3.79 14.94
C THR A 97 -16.09 2.72 14.43
N ASP A 98 -16.30 2.55 13.13
CA ASP A 98 -17.30 1.60 12.63
C ASP A 98 -16.70 0.27 12.17
N PRO A 99 -16.65 -0.76 13.05
CA PRO A 99 -16.21 -2.10 12.69
C PRO A 99 -17.26 -2.91 11.92
N ALA A 100 -18.43 -2.31 11.62
CA ALA A 100 -19.60 -3.06 11.12
C ALA A 100 -19.52 -3.38 9.62
N SER A 101 -18.70 -2.67 8.83
CA SER A 101 -18.48 -2.99 7.42
C SER A 101 -17.11 -3.65 7.24
N SER A 102 -17.04 -4.73 6.49
CA SER A 102 -15.79 -5.48 6.28
C SER A 102 -14.70 -4.65 5.60
N GLU A 103 -15.08 -3.70 4.73
CA GLU A 103 -14.15 -2.82 4.02
C GLU A 103 -13.73 -1.61 4.87
N ALA A 104 -14.68 -0.96 5.56
CA ALA A 104 -14.36 0.17 6.45
C ALA A 104 -13.59 -0.28 7.70
N ALA A 105 -13.82 -1.49 8.22
CA ALA A 105 -13.10 -2.00 9.38
C ALA A 105 -11.60 -2.22 9.10
N ILE A 106 -11.25 -2.62 7.89
CA ILE A 106 -9.84 -2.86 7.54
C ILE A 106 -9.08 -1.55 7.43
N PHE A 107 -9.67 -0.57 6.74
CA PHE A 107 -9.08 0.77 6.65
C PHE A 107 -9.21 1.54 7.97
N GLY A 108 -10.22 1.27 8.77
CA GLY A 108 -10.42 1.84 10.10
C GLY A 108 -9.21 1.65 11.02
N ASN A 109 -8.54 0.48 10.95
CA ASN A 109 -7.30 0.24 11.69
C ASN A 109 -6.17 1.18 11.25
N PHE A 110 -6.10 1.52 9.95
CA PHE A 110 -5.11 2.48 9.43
C PHE A 110 -5.54 3.93 9.65
N MET A 111 -6.83 4.17 9.90
CA MET A 111 -7.39 5.49 10.15
C MET A 111 -7.46 5.87 11.64
N ALA A 112 -7.06 4.98 12.55
CA ALA A 112 -7.20 5.19 14.00
C ALA A 112 -6.65 6.56 14.46
N ASP A 113 -5.49 6.96 13.96
CA ASP A 113 -4.85 8.25 14.28
C ASP A 113 -4.97 9.29 13.16
N ALA A 114 -5.75 9.01 12.12
CA ALA A 114 -5.89 9.92 10.99
C ALA A 114 -6.56 11.24 11.41
N GLN A 115 -6.03 12.34 10.93
CA GLN A 115 -6.55 13.69 11.18
C GLN A 115 -6.69 14.44 9.87
N LEU A 116 -7.75 15.25 9.77
CA LEU A 116 -7.88 16.20 8.67
C LEU A 116 -6.91 17.36 8.91
N MET A 117 -5.84 17.42 8.13
CA MET A 117 -4.83 18.48 8.22
C MET A 117 -5.22 19.73 7.39
N ILE A 118 -6.21 19.61 6.53
CA ILE A 118 -6.73 20.72 5.72
C ILE A 118 -7.58 21.63 6.63
N GLN A 119 -7.05 22.82 6.92
CA GLN A 119 -7.73 23.79 7.79
C GLN A 119 -8.43 24.91 7.01
N LYS A 120 -8.05 25.14 5.76
CA LYS A 120 -8.67 26.16 4.89
C LYS A 120 -9.88 25.55 4.17
N PRO A 121 -11.11 26.07 4.40
CA PRO A 121 -12.31 25.54 3.74
C PRO A 121 -12.21 25.58 2.21
N SER A 122 -11.65 26.66 1.64
CA SER A 122 -11.46 26.78 0.18
C SER A 122 -10.55 25.72 -0.41
N LEU A 123 -9.45 25.38 0.27
CA LEU A 123 -8.56 24.30 -0.17
C LEU A 123 -9.29 22.95 -0.15
N LEU A 124 -10.09 22.69 0.88
CA LEU A 124 -10.86 21.45 0.99
C LEU A 124 -11.86 21.32 -0.16
N VAL A 125 -12.62 22.37 -0.46
CA VAL A 125 -13.57 22.37 -1.58
C VAL A 125 -12.86 22.14 -2.91
N SER A 126 -11.71 22.81 -3.14
CA SER A 126 -10.92 22.61 -4.35
C SER A 126 -10.46 21.15 -4.47
N ALA A 127 -9.89 20.58 -3.40
CA ALA A 127 -9.41 19.20 -3.37
C ALA A 127 -10.56 18.19 -3.60
N VAL A 128 -11.71 18.38 -2.94
CA VAL A 128 -12.90 17.53 -3.12
C VAL A 128 -13.37 17.57 -4.56
N ASN A 129 -13.49 18.74 -5.16
CA ASN A 129 -13.92 18.91 -6.56
C ASN A 129 -12.92 18.26 -7.54
N MET A 130 -11.62 18.43 -7.32
CA MET A 130 -10.60 17.82 -8.16
C MET A 130 -10.64 16.30 -8.06
N ILE A 131 -10.73 15.74 -6.85
CA ILE A 131 -10.83 14.30 -6.62
C ILE A 131 -12.14 13.74 -7.19
N ASP A 132 -13.25 14.47 -7.12
CA ASP A 132 -14.53 14.04 -7.70
C ASP A 132 -14.45 13.84 -9.22
N ASN A 133 -13.58 14.57 -9.89
CA ASN A 133 -13.35 14.48 -11.33
C ASN A 133 -12.30 13.41 -11.74
N LEU A 134 -11.69 12.71 -10.80
CA LEU A 134 -10.74 11.64 -11.13
C LEU A 134 -11.48 10.35 -11.51
N PRO A 135 -10.99 9.53 -12.46
CA PRO A 135 -11.64 8.30 -12.90
C PRO A 135 -11.38 7.13 -11.94
N LEU A 136 -11.86 7.22 -10.69
CA LEU A 136 -11.64 6.19 -9.66
C LEU A 136 -12.47 4.91 -9.85
N THR A 137 -13.41 4.89 -10.81
CA THR A 137 -14.23 3.72 -11.16
C THR A 137 -13.62 2.86 -12.26
N GLU A 138 -12.62 3.37 -12.96
CA GLU A 138 -12.03 2.73 -14.11
C GLU A 138 -10.86 1.83 -13.71
N GLY A 139 -11.08 0.53 -13.67
CA GLY A 139 -10.11 -0.57 -13.58
C GLY A 139 -8.75 -0.23 -12.95
N ASP A 140 -7.69 -0.43 -13.74
CA ASP A 140 -6.29 -0.19 -13.30
C ASP A 140 -5.92 1.29 -13.20
N THR A 141 -6.71 2.19 -13.81
CA THR A 141 -6.42 3.63 -13.87
C THR A 141 -6.28 4.26 -12.47
N LYS A 142 -7.11 3.83 -11.50
CA LYS A 142 -7.04 4.32 -10.11
C LYS A 142 -5.71 3.98 -9.44
N GLY A 143 -5.19 2.78 -9.70
CA GLY A 143 -3.90 2.34 -9.19
C GLY A 143 -2.74 3.11 -9.84
N ASP A 144 -2.73 3.23 -11.14
CA ASP A 144 -1.73 3.99 -11.89
C ASP A 144 -1.72 5.48 -11.50
N LEU A 145 -2.89 6.06 -11.25
CA LEU A 145 -3.03 7.42 -10.73
C LEU A 145 -2.37 7.57 -9.36
N TYR A 146 -2.63 6.64 -8.46
CA TYR A 146 -2.06 6.66 -7.13
C TYR A 146 -0.54 6.44 -7.16
N GLU A 147 -0.07 5.53 -8.01
CA GLU A 147 1.37 5.33 -8.25
C GLU A 147 2.05 6.59 -8.78
N TYR A 148 1.38 7.36 -9.66
CA TYR A 148 1.90 8.64 -10.10
C TYR A 148 1.95 9.66 -8.97
N LEU A 149 0.92 9.72 -8.12
CA LEU A 149 0.92 10.56 -6.92
C LEU A 149 2.09 10.19 -5.99
N LEU A 150 2.31 8.90 -5.75
CA LEU A 150 3.44 8.41 -4.94
C LEU A 150 4.80 8.76 -5.54
N SER A 151 4.91 8.88 -6.86
CA SER A 151 6.16 9.28 -7.52
C SER A 151 6.63 10.68 -7.11
N LYS A 152 5.71 11.55 -6.64
CA LYS A 152 6.04 12.88 -6.12
C LYS A 152 6.92 12.84 -4.87
N LEU A 153 6.86 11.77 -4.07
CA LEU A 153 7.77 11.57 -2.93
C LEU A 153 9.23 11.52 -3.36
N THR A 154 9.51 10.85 -4.48
CA THR A 154 10.88 10.71 -5.00
C THR A 154 11.43 12.06 -5.46
N THR A 155 10.59 12.90 -6.10
CA THR A 155 11.01 14.22 -6.60
C THR A 155 11.11 15.27 -5.50
N ALA A 156 10.38 15.09 -4.39
CA ALA A 156 10.40 16.03 -3.27
C ALA A 156 11.64 15.90 -2.36
N GLY A 157 12.55 14.94 -2.63
CA GLY A 157 13.82 14.83 -1.93
C GLY A 157 13.72 14.55 -0.42
N ILE A 158 12.69 13.83 0.01
CA ILE A 158 12.53 13.48 1.42
C ILE A 158 13.65 12.53 1.81
N ASN A 159 14.58 13.03 2.61
CA ASN A 159 15.71 12.26 3.13
C ASN A 159 15.21 11.04 3.92
N GLY A 160 15.62 9.85 3.48
CA GLY A 160 15.39 8.58 4.19
C GLY A 160 14.33 7.66 3.61
N GLN A 161 13.51 8.11 2.65
CA GLN A 161 12.52 7.25 1.99
C GLN A 161 12.90 7.01 0.53
N PHE A 162 13.80 6.07 0.28
CA PHE A 162 14.22 5.66 -1.06
C PHE A 162 13.15 4.74 -1.66
N ARG A 163 12.24 5.33 -2.43
CA ARG A 163 11.32 4.51 -3.23
C ARG A 163 12.08 3.86 -4.37
N THR A 164 12.03 2.54 -4.44
CA THR A 164 12.63 1.78 -5.54
C THR A 164 11.99 2.18 -6.87
N PRO A 165 12.77 2.49 -7.91
CA PRO A 165 12.23 2.78 -9.23
C PRO A 165 11.37 1.62 -9.76
N ARG A 166 10.21 1.95 -10.35
CA ARG A 166 9.22 0.95 -10.77
C ARG A 166 9.78 -0.12 -11.72
N HIS A 167 10.65 0.26 -12.64
CA HIS A 167 11.28 -0.70 -13.57
C HIS A 167 12.21 -1.70 -12.86
N ILE A 168 12.84 -1.31 -11.74
CA ILE A 168 13.64 -2.22 -10.92
C ILE A 168 12.74 -3.16 -10.14
N ILE A 169 11.66 -2.64 -9.52
CA ILE A 169 10.65 -3.48 -8.83
C ILE A 169 10.11 -4.54 -9.80
N ARG A 170 9.71 -4.11 -11.00
CA ARG A 170 9.19 -4.98 -12.04
C ARG A 170 10.20 -6.06 -12.44
N LEU A 171 11.46 -5.69 -12.68
CA LEU A 171 12.53 -6.64 -12.99
C LEU A 171 12.66 -7.70 -11.89
N MET A 172 12.68 -7.29 -10.62
CA MET A 172 12.81 -8.21 -9.49
C MET A 172 11.62 -9.17 -9.39
N VAL A 173 10.40 -8.67 -9.59
CA VAL A 173 9.19 -9.51 -9.59
C VAL A 173 9.19 -10.49 -10.77
N GLU A 174 9.53 -10.03 -11.97
CA GLU A 174 9.61 -10.89 -13.17
C GLU A 174 10.70 -11.98 -13.04
N MET A 175 11.83 -11.69 -12.38
CA MET A 175 12.86 -12.68 -12.09
C MET A 175 12.40 -13.76 -11.10
N LEU A 176 11.57 -13.41 -10.13
CA LEU A 176 11.10 -14.36 -9.12
C LEU A 176 9.86 -15.14 -9.57
N GLU A 177 9.13 -14.67 -10.55
CA GLU A 177 7.92 -15.30 -11.07
C GLU A 177 6.95 -15.80 -9.98
N PRO A 178 6.40 -14.91 -9.12
CA PRO A 178 5.48 -15.33 -8.07
C PRO A 178 4.23 -15.99 -8.65
N ARG A 179 3.71 -16.99 -7.94
CA ARG A 179 2.52 -17.77 -8.33
C ARG A 179 1.33 -17.41 -7.44
N PRO A 180 0.08 -17.55 -7.93
CA PRO A 180 -1.11 -17.09 -7.19
C PRO A 180 -1.42 -17.88 -5.91
N ASN A 181 -0.80 -19.04 -5.72
CA ASN A 181 -0.91 -19.88 -4.51
C ASN A 181 0.26 -19.70 -3.52
N GLU A 182 1.21 -18.84 -3.81
CA GLU A 182 2.37 -18.57 -2.96
C GLU A 182 2.09 -17.45 -1.96
N SER A 183 2.89 -17.40 -0.89
CA SER A 183 2.91 -16.30 0.07
C SER A 183 4.08 -15.36 -0.21
N VAL A 184 3.82 -14.06 -0.24
CA VAL A 184 4.77 -13.02 -0.62
C VAL A 184 4.91 -12.01 0.52
N ALA A 185 6.14 -11.71 0.92
CA ALA A 185 6.40 -10.74 1.97
C ALA A 185 7.35 -9.62 1.55
N ASP A 186 7.13 -8.46 2.15
CA ASP A 186 8.07 -7.34 2.17
C ASP A 186 8.28 -6.89 3.63
N PRO A 187 9.44 -7.19 4.23
CA PRO A 187 9.71 -6.89 5.64
C PRO A 187 10.02 -5.40 5.92
N ALA A 188 10.08 -4.56 4.91
CA ALA A 188 10.28 -3.11 5.00
C ALA A 188 9.53 -2.42 3.85
N CYS A 189 8.20 -2.56 3.85
CA CYS A 189 7.39 -2.41 2.64
C CYS A 189 7.20 -0.97 2.16
N GLY A 190 7.44 0.04 2.99
CA GLY A 190 7.23 1.43 2.63
C GLY A 190 5.83 1.65 2.04
N THR A 191 5.76 2.03 0.78
CA THR A 191 4.50 2.22 0.03
C THR A 191 3.89 0.93 -0.54
N ALA A 192 4.40 -0.24 -0.17
CA ALA A 192 4.04 -1.57 -0.70
C ALA A 192 4.29 -1.77 -2.21
N GLY A 193 5.27 -1.06 -2.78
CA GLY A 193 5.53 -1.11 -4.22
C GLY A 193 5.83 -2.51 -4.76
N PHE A 194 6.56 -3.34 -4.03
CA PHE A 194 6.83 -4.74 -4.42
C PHE A 194 5.57 -5.61 -4.39
N LEU A 195 4.73 -5.45 -3.38
CA LEU A 195 3.49 -6.22 -3.24
C LEU A 195 2.49 -5.84 -4.33
N VAL A 196 2.38 -4.54 -4.63
CA VAL A 196 1.55 -4.01 -5.73
C VAL A 196 2.02 -4.52 -7.08
N GLU A 197 3.33 -4.44 -7.39
CA GLU A 197 3.83 -4.95 -8.68
C GLU A 197 3.67 -6.46 -8.80
N THR A 198 3.77 -7.18 -7.68
CA THR A 198 3.46 -8.62 -7.66
C THR A 198 2.00 -8.88 -8.06
N MET A 199 1.05 -8.12 -7.50
CA MET A 199 -0.37 -8.24 -7.89
C MET A 199 -0.58 -7.89 -9.37
N GLN A 200 0.02 -6.82 -9.86
CA GLN A 200 -0.05 -6.45 -11.28
C GLN A 200 0.60 -7.49 -12.20
N TYR A 201 1.71 -8.09 -11.78
CA TYR A 201 2.34 -9.20 -12.51
C TYR A 201 1.39 -10.39 -12.63
N LEU A 202 0.74 -10.78 -11.53
CA LEU A 202 -0.24 -11.86 -11.54
C LEU A 202 -1.42 -11.53 -12.44
N GLN A 203 -1.97 -10.33 -12.37
CA GLN A 203 -3.05 -9.90 -13.27
C GLN A 203 -2.63 -10.02 -14.74
N ARG A 204 -1.46 -9.51 -15.10
CA ARG A 204 -0.96 -9.62 -16.48
C ARG A 204 -0.78 -11.08 -16.94
N LYS A 205 -0.22 -11.93 -16.06
CA LYS A 205 0.12 -13.31 -16.39
C LYS A 205 -1.09 -14.23 -16.41
N TYR A 206 -2.08 -13.96 -15.57
CA TYR A 206 -3.27 -14.80 -15.38
C TYR A 206 -4.54 -14.11 -15.91
N THR A 207 -4.44 -13.49 -17.07
CA THR A 207 -5.57 -12.96 -17.84
C THR A 207 -5.73 -13.75 -19.13
N SER A 208 -6.95 -14.21 -19.42
CA SER A 208 -7.27 -14.83 -20.69
C SER A 208 -7.18 -13.83 -21.86
N ARG A 209 -7.18 -14.32 -23.09
CA ARG A 209 -7.17 -13.43 -24.27
C ARG A 209 -8.41 -12.53 -24.31
N GLU A 210 -9.54 -13.04 -23.89
CA GLU A 210 -10.84 -12.37 -23.82
C GLU A 210 -10.87 -11.34 -22.66
N GLY A 211 -10.07 -11.55 -21.63
CA GLY A 211 -9.92 -10.65 -20.48
C GLY A 211 -9.00 -9.46 -20.74
N ILE A 212 -8.33 -9.39 -21.88
CA ILE A 212 -7.49 -8.26 -22.27
C ILE A 212 -8.32 -7.28 -23.07
N PHE A 213 -8.42 -6.05 -22.62
CA PHE A 213 -9.03 -4.97 -23.39
C PHE A 213 -8.07 -3.80 -23.54
N VAL A 214 -8.23 -3.07 -24.63
CA VAL A 214 -7.38 -1.93 -24.99
C VAL A 214 -8.27 -0.71 -25.03
N ASP A 215 -7.90 0.34 -24.32
CA ASP A 215 -8.63 1.60 -24.37
C ASP A 215 -8.23 2.46 -25.58
N ASP A 216 -8.88 3.62 -25.72
CA ASP A 216 -8.74 4.49 -26.90
C ASP A 216 -7.32 5.04 -27.10
N ASP A 217 -6.50 5.09 -26.04
CA ASP A 217 -5.09 5.53 -26.11
C ASP A 217 -4.10 4.38 -26.36
N GLY A 218 -4.59 3.16 -26.51
CA GLY A 218 -3.81 1.96 -26.79
C GLY A 218 -3.26 1.28 -25.53
N THR A 219 -3.66 1.70 -24.33
CA THR A 219 -3.25 1.06 -23.08
C THR A 219 -3.98 -0.28 -22.90
N LYS A 220 -3.22 -1.34 -22.60
CA LYS A 220 -3.77 -2.67 -22.32
C LYS A 220 -4.15 -2.78 -20.84
N HIS A 221 -5.36 -3.26 -20.61
CA HIS A 221 -5.89 -3.59 -19.30
C HIS A 221 -6.07 -5.11 -19.16
N TYR A 222 -5.81 -5.63 -17.98
CA TYR A 222 -5.79 -7.05 -17.69
C TYR A 222 -6.80 -7.35 -16.58
N SER A 223 -7.82 -8.15 -16.88
CA SER A 223 -8.89 -8.46 -15.91
C SER A 223 -8.45 -9.37 -14.76
N GLY A 224 -7.42 -10.20 -14.97
CA GLY A 224 -7.01 -11.21 -14.00
C GLY A 224 -8.07 -12.32 -13.82
N ASP A 225 -8.92 -12.58 -14.82
CA ASP A 225 -10.03 -13.52 -14.75
C ASP A 225 -9.61 -14.95 -14.36
N LEU A 226 -8.40 -15.36 -14.71
CA LEU A 226 -7.86 -16.67 -14.33
C LEU A 226 -7.40 -16.75 -12.87
N LEU A 227 -7.41 -15.63 -12.14
CA LEU A 227 -7.10 -15.58 -10.70
C LEU A 227 -8.30 -15.89 -9.82
N GLU A 228 -9.51 -16.04 -10.35
CA GLU A 228 -10.74 -16.23 -9.56
C GLU A 228 -10.64 -17.44 -8.62
N ALA A 229 -10.03 -18.54 -9.07
CA ALA A 229 -9.80 -19.73 -8.25
C ALA A 229 -8.88 -19.48 -7.02
N TYR A 230 -8.07 -18.44 -7.07
CA TYR A 230 -7.13 -18.06 -6.01
C TYR A 230 -7.55 -16.82 -5.24
N ARG A 231 -8.73 -16.24 -5.56
CA ARG A 231 -9.19 -14.97 -5.00
C ARG A 231 -9.10 -14.92 -3.48
N ASP A 232 -9.58 -15.95 -2.81
CA ASP A 232 -9.61 -16.00 -1.34
C ASP A 232 -8.18 -15.98 -0.75
N HIS A 233 -7.24 -16.69 -1.35
CA HIS A 233 -5.84 -16.69 -0.95
C HIS A 233 -5.18 -15.32 -1.21
N ILE A 234 -5.38 -14.75 -2.39
CA ILE A 234 -4.83 -13.44 -2.78
C ILE A 234 -5.33 -12.35 -1.82
N GLN A 235 -6.61 -12.38 -1.47
CA GLN A 235 -7.22 -11.35 -0.63
C GLN A 235 -6.86 -11.47 0.87
N LYS A 236 -6.56 -12.68 1.37
CA LYS A 236 -6.41 -12.90 2.82
C LYS A 236 -5.04 -13.39 3.27
N ALA A 237 -4.31 -14.09 2.42
CA ALA A 237 -3.12 -14.84 2.83
C ALA A 237 -1.86 -14.56 2.02
N MET A 238 -1.98 -14.17 0.77
CA MET A 238 -0.84 -14.04 -0.12
C MET A 238 0.14 -12.96 0.30
N PHE A 239 -0.34 -11.75 0.57
CA PHE A 239 0.50 -10.58 0.76
C PHE A 239 0.70 -10.24 2.23
N ARG A 240 1.96 -10.01 2.64
CA ARG A 240 2.33 -9.52 3.96
C ARG A 240 3.34 -8.39 3.84
N GLY A 241 2.99 -7.22 4.34
CA GLY A 241 3.87 -6.07 4.43
C GLY A 241 4.12 -5.68 5.88
N PHE A 242 5.34 -5.24 6.18
CA PHE A 242 5.70 -4.73 7.49
C PHE A 242 6.40 -3.38 7.35
N ASP A 243 6.05 -2.44 8.20
CA ASP A 243 6.75 -1.18 8.34
C ASP A 243 6.56 -0.64 9.77
N PHE A 244 7.43 0.24 10.23
CA PHE A 244 7.32 0.88 11.53
C PHE A 244 6.90 2.37 11.43
N ASP A 245 6.66 2.87 10.22
CA ASP A 245 6.11 4.21 9.99
C ASP A 245 4.59 4.12 9.74
N VAL A 246 3.80 4.68 10.66
CA VAL A 246 2.33 4.64 10.59
C VAL A 246 1.79 5.31 9.31
N THR A 247 2.44 6.38 8.85
CA THR A 247 2.05 7.05 7.60
C THR A 247 2.29 6.15 6.39
N MET A 248 3.44 5.45 6.38
CA MET A 248 3.71 4.47 5.32
C MET A 248 2.70 3.33 5.31
N LEU A 249 2.29 2.83 6.48
CA LEU A 249 1.26 1.77 6.55
C LEU A 249 -0.06 2.20 5.90
N ARG A 250 -0.49 3.44 6.12
CA ARG A 250 -1.72 3.98 5.51
C ARG A 250 -1.59 4.08 3.99
N ILE A 251 -0.47 4.63 3.53
CA ILE A 251 -0.15 4.76 2.11
C ILE A 251 -0.08 3.38 1.45
N ALA A 252 0.60 2.42 2.07
CA ALA A 252 0.74 1.05 1.60
C ALA A 252 -0.62 0.34 1.50
N ALA A 253 -1.44 0.44 2.55
CA ALA A 253 -2.78 -0.15 2.54
C ALA A 253 -3.65 0.43 1.43
N MET A 254 -3.66 1.75 1.25
CA MET A 254 -4.38 2.39 0.16
C MET A 254 -3.85 1.95 -1.20
N ASN A 255 -2.53 1.87 -1.36
CA ASN A 255 -1.91 1.43 -2.60
C ASN A 255 -2.36 0.00 -2.97
N MET A 256 -2.32 -0.92 -2.03
CA MET A 256 -2.78 -2.29 -2.23
C MET A 256 -4.27 -2.36 -2.57
N MET A 257 -5.12 -1.60 -1.86
CA MET A 257 -6.57 -1.56 -2.12
C MET A 257 -6.89 -1.04 -3.53
N LEU A 258 -6.20 0.00 -3.98
CA LEU A 258 -6.36 0.56 -5.32
C LEU A 258 -5.94 -0.41 -6.42
N HIS A 259 -5.08 -1.38 -6.10
CA HIS A 259 -4.64 -2.43 -7.00
C HIS A 259 -5.37 -3.77 -6.80
N GLY A 260 -6.52 -3.76 -6.15
CA GLY A 260 -7.43 -4.91 -6.08
C GLY A 260 -7.20 -5.87 -4.92
N VAL A 261 -6.35 -5.53 -3.96
CA VAL A 261 -6.22 -6.27 -2.70
C VAL A 261 -7.09 -5.57 -1.66
N GLU A 262 -8.32 -6.01 -1.51
CA GLU A 262 -9.34 -5.36 -0.66
C GLU A 262 -8.99 -5.41 0.83
N LYS A 263 -8.22 -6.43 1.26
CA LYS A 263 -7.86 -6.69 2.65
C LYS A 263 -6.34 -6.77 2.82
N PRO A 264 -5.61 -5.68 2.61
CA PRO A 264 -4.15 -5.72 2.68
C PRO A 264 -3.68 -5.98 4.12
N GLU A 265 -2.88 -7.01 4.28
CA GLU A 265 -2.24 -7.37 5.53
C GLU A 265 -0.90 -6.61 5.70
N ILE A 266 -1.01 -5.31 5.93
CA ILE A 266 0.12 -4.43 6.20
C ILE A 266 0.14 -4.15 7.71
N ARG A 267 1.28 -4.44 8.37
CA ARG A 267 1.36 -4.45 9.83
C ARG A 267 2.45 -3.52 10.36
N TYR A 268 2.11 -2.79 11.43
CA TYR A 268 3.09 -2.01 12.18
C TYR A 268 4.03 -2.95 12.92
N GLN A 269 5.27 -3.05 12.46
CA GLN A 269 6.26 -3.91 13.07
C GLN A 269 7.69 -3.55 12.60
N ASP A 270 8.59 -3.38 13.56
CA ASP A 270 10.02 -3.51 13.30
C ASP A 270 10.37 -5.01 13.22
N THR A 271 10.65 -5.48 12.01
CA THR A 271 10.89 -6.89 11.73
C THR A 271 12.24 -7.40 12.22
N LEU A 272 13.18 -6.52 12.57
CA LEU A 272 14.45 -6.89 13.21
C LEU A 272 14.32 -7.04 14.72
N SER A 273 13.26 -6.51 15.33
CA SER A 273 13.08 -6.49 16.77
C SER A 273 12.72 -7.85 17.37
N ASN A 274 12.99 -8.00 18.67
CA ASN A 274 12.55 -9.15 19.46
C ASN A 274 11.03 -9.34 19.40
N SER A 275 10.28 -8.24 19.42
CA SER A 275 8.81 -8.26 19.43
C SER A 275 8.18 -8.89 18.17
N PHE A 276 8.92 -9.00 17.08
CA PHE A 276 8.39 -9.63 15.85
C PHE A 276 8.07 -11.10 16.05
N MET A 277 8.95 -11.85 16.70
CA MET A 277 8.70 -13.26 17.01
C MET A 277 7.60 -13.44 18.05
N ASP A 278 7.53 -12.55 19.03
CA ASP A 278 6.55 -12.65 20.10
C ASP A 278 5.13 -12.38 19.60
N LYS A 279 4.98 -11.38 18.71
CA LYS A 279 3.69 -10.98 18.16
C LYS A 279 3.22 -11.85 16.98
N TYR A 280 4.15 -12.30 16.15
CA TYR A 280 3.87 -13.00 14.89
C TYR A 280 4.77 -14.23 14.73
N PRO A 281 4.72 -15.21 15.65
CA PRO A 281 5.58 -16.39 15.61
C PRO A 281 5.44 -17.15 14.29
N GLU A 282 4.22 -17.24 13.75
CA GLU A 282 3.91 -17.92 12.49
C GLU A 282 4.44 -17.21 11.22
N LEU A 283 4.75 -15.91 11.32
CA LEU A 283 5.26 -15.11 10.20
C LEU A 283 6.75 -14.83 10.30
N SER A 284 7.37 -15.09 11.44
CA SER A 284 8.74 -14.68 11.75
C SER A 284 9.82 -15.63 11.25
N ALA A 285 9.46 -16.85 10.82
CA ALA A 285 10.39 -17.83 10.27
C ALA A 285 9.70 -18.87 9.38
N ASN A 286 10.35 -19.26 8.28
CA ASN A 286 9.86 -20.29 7.33
C ASN A 286 8.39 -20.07 6.87
N ALA A 287 8.02 -18.79 6.67
CA ALA A 287 6.64 -18.41 6.45
C ALA A 287 6.31 -18.10 4.99
N PHE A 288 7.30 -17.70 4.19
CA PHE A 288 7.06 -17.12 2.87
C PHE A 288 7.74 -17.87 1.75
N ASP A 289 7.04 -18.01 0.63
CA ASP A 289 7.57 -18.60 -0.60
C ASP A 289 8.44 -17.59 -1.36
N VAL A 290 8.07 -16.30 -1.28
CA VAL A 290 8.75 -15.19 -1.93
C VAL A 290 8.95 -14.03 -0.95
N VAL A 291 10.17 -13.48 -0.91
CA VAL A 291 10.46 -12.24 -0.19
C VAL A 291 11.08 -11.22 -1.14
N LEU A 292 10.48 -10.05 -1.22
CA LEU A 292 10.95 -8.91 -2.00
C LEU A 292 11.25 -7.75 -1.04
N ALA A 293 12.39 -7.10 -1.15
CA ALA A 293 12.73 -6.04 -0.22
C ALA A 293 13.72 -5.01 -0.78
N ASN A 294 13.52 -3.78 -0.36
CA ASN A 294 14.54 -2.72 -0.41
C ASN A 294 14.71 -2.17 1.02
N PRO A 295 15.42 -2.89 1.90
CA PRO A 295 15.56 -2.50 3.29
C PRO A 295 16.42 -1.23 3.46
N PRO A 296 16.34 -0.53 4.58
CA PRO A 296 17.20 0.62 4.85
C PRO A 296 18.68 0.22 4.85
N PHE A 297 19.52 1.02 4.16
CA PHE A 297 20.94 0.73 3.97
C PHE A 297 21.83 1.28 5.07
N THR A 298 21.32 2.18 5.88
CA THR A 298 22.07 2.86 6.93
C THR A 298 21.39 2.70 8.26
N GLY A 299 22.19 2.50 9.29
CA GLY A 299 21.72 2.37 10.65
C GLY A 299 22.56 1.38 11.43
N SER A 300 22.61 1.59 12.72
CA SER A 300 23.16 0.65 13.69
C SER A 300 22.15 0.51 14.80
N LEU A 301 21.71 -0.71 15.03
CA LEU A 301 20.73 -1.03 16.05
C LEU A 301 21.44 -1.43 17.35
N ASP A 302 20.79 -1.14 18.49
CA ASP A 302 21.26 -1.72 19.74
C ASP A 302 21.05 -3.23 19.75
N ALA A 303 22.09 -3.97 20.17
CA ALA A 303 22.04 -5.42 20.17
C ALA A 303 20.94 -5.98 21.08
N GLY A 304 20.48 -5.20 22.09
CA GLY A 304 19.37 -5.58 22.96
C GLY A 304 18.00 -5.55 22.29
N ASP A 305 17.85 -4.74 21.24
CA ASP A 305 16.58 -4.56 20.52
C ASP A 305 16.41 -5.56 19.37
N VAL A 306 17.53 -6.09 18.86
CA VAL A 306 17.54 -7.03 17.74
C VAL A 306 17.40 -8.47 18.23
N HIS A 307 16.59 -9.27 17.55
CA HIS A 307 16.40 -10.65 17.92
C HIS A 307 17.73 -11.44 17.93
N ALA A 308 18.00 -12.13 19.04
CA ALA A 308 19.25 -12.83 19.29
C ALA A 308 19.65 -13.83 18.19
N SER A 309 18.68 -14.46 17.53
CA SER A 309 18.95 -15.41 16.43
C SER A 309 19.53 -14.75 15.17
N LEU A 310 19.26 -13.46 14.94
CA LEU A 310 19.84 -12.70 13.83
C LEU A 310 21.28 -12.31 14.15
N ILE A 311 21.50 -11.76 15.35
CA ILE A 311 22.84 -11.36 15.83
C ILE A 311 23.77 -12.56 15.98
N GLY A 312 23.28 -13.68 16.50
CA GLY A 312 24.07 -14.90 16.75
C GLY A 312 24.70 -15.47 15.48
N LYS A 313 24.01 -15.34 14.34
CA LYS A 313 24.51 -15.83 13.05
C LYS A 313 25.57 -14.93 12.41
N VAL A 314 25.36 -13.61 12.42
CA VAL A 314 26.18 -12.67 11.64
C VAL A 314 27.08 -11.77 12.53
N LYS A 315 26.81 -11.68 13.83
CA LYS A 315 27.53 -10.87 14.83
C LYS A 315 27.80 -9.43 14.37
N THR A 316 26.73 -8.76 13.96
CA THR A 316 26.76 -7.38 13.44
C THR A 316 25.65 -6.54 14.05
N LYS A 317 25.82 -5.21 14.03
CA LYS A 317 24.77 -4.22 14.32
C LYS A 317 24.32 -3.50 13.06
N LYS A 318 24.90 -3.80 11.90
CA LYS A 318 24.62 -3.16 10.64
C LYS A 318 23.27 -3.62 10.08
N THR A 319 22.37 -2.69 9.90
CA THR A 319 20.99 -2.94 9.47
C THR A 319 20.91 -3.73 8.17
N GLU A 320 21.72 -3.38 7.17
CA GLU A 320 21.72 -4.03 5.86
C GLU A 320 22.08 -5.53 5.93
N LEU A 321 23.01 -5.93 6.81
CA LEU A 321 23.39 -7.34 6.98
C LEU A 321 22.33 -8.11 7.78
N LEU A 322 21.71 -7.46 8.76
CA LEU A 322 20.65 -8.05 9.57
C LEU A 322 19.40 -8.32 8.74
N PHE A 323 19.03 -7.42 7.81
CA PHE A 323 17.92 -7.67 6.91
C PHE A 323 18.13 -8.87 5.99
N VAL A 324 19.32 -9.07 5.44
CA VAL A 324 19.59 -10.26 4.63
C VAL A 324 19.49 -11.53 5.47
N SER A 325 19.97 -11.51 6.71
CA SER A 325 19.81 -12.63 7.66
C SER A 325 18.35 -12.88 8.01
N LEU A 326 17.56 -11.82 8.18
CA LEU A 326 16.11 -11.90 8.40
C LEU A 326 15.41 -12.53 7.20
N ILE A 327 15.70 -12.08 5.98
CA ILE A 327 15.09 -12.61 4.75
C ILE A 327 15.30 -14.10 4.62
N LEU A 328 16.53 -14.58 4.84
CA LEU A 328 16.82 -16.02 4.85
C LEU A 328 16.00 -16.79 5.90
N ARG A 329 15.73 -16.17 7.03
CA ARG A 329 14.92 -16.78 8.09
C ARG A 329 13.43 -16.81 7.73
N LEU A 330 12.93 -15.77 7.05
CA LEU A 330 11.53 -15.65 6.64
C LEU A 330 11.16 -16.66 5.54
N LEU A 331 12.11 -17.02 4.68
CA LEU A 331 11.88 -17.93 3.56
C LEU A 331 11.59 -19.35 4.03
N LYS A 332 10.58 -19.97 3.41
CA LYS A 332 10.38 -21.42 3.45
C LYS A 332 11.55 -22.14 2.78
N GLN A 333 11.70 -23.42 3.03
CA GLN A 333 12.60 -24.27 2.25
C GLN A 333 12.18 -24.27 0.78
N GLY A 334 13.11 -23.96 -0.12
CA GLY A 334 12.83 -23.77 -1.55
C GLY A 334 12.21 -22.40 -1.90
N GLY A 335 12.01 -21.55 -0.91
CA GLY A 335 11.62 -20.15 -1.14
C GLY A 335 12.73 -19.34 -1.81
N ARG A 336 12.36 -18.19 -2.38
CA ARG A 336 13.27 -17.33 -3.14
C ARG A 336 13.09 -15.86 -2.82
N SER A 337 14.16 -15.07 -2.96
CA SER A 337 14.09 -13.63 -2.69
C SER A 337 14.87 -12.82 -3.72
N ALA A 338 14.42 -11.59 -3.91
CA ALA A 338 15.19 -10.56 -4.55
C ALA A 338 15.24 -9.34 -3.63
N THR A 339 16.46 -8.86 -3.36
CA THR A 339 16.69 -7.81 -2.36
C THR A 339 17.70 -6.81 -2.88
N ILE A 340 17.40 -5.52 -2.74
CA ILE A 340 18.34 -4.45 -3.03
C ILE A 340 19.27 -4.33 -1.84
N VAL A 341 20.57 -4.39 -2.11
CA VAL A 341 21.62 -4.29 -1.09
C VAL A 341 22.72 -3.34 -1.53
N PRO A 342 23.39 -2.62 -0.62
CA PRO A 342 24.58 -1.88 -0.97
C PRO A 342 25.74 -2.81 -1.32
N ASP A 343 26.65 -2.34 -2.17
CA ASP A 343 27.82 -3.11 -2.65
C ASP A 343 28.63 -3.73 -1.51
N GLY A 344 28.68 -3.08 -0.36
CA GLY A 344 29.37 -3.59 0.83
C GLY A 344 28.88 -4.95 1.29
N VAL A 345 27.64 -5.32 1.04
CA VAL A 345 27.10 -6.65 1.39
C VAL A 345 27.77 -7.73 0.54
N LEU A 346 27.98 -7.45 -0.74
CA LEU A 346 28.57 -8.38 -1.68
C LEU A 346 30.10 -8.43 -1.59
N PHE A 347 30.77 -7.28 -1.40
CA PHE A 347 32.23 -7.15 -1.53
C PHE A 347 32.95 -6.84 -0.21
N GLY A 348 32.22 -6.58 0.88
CA GLY A 348 32.80 -6.28 2.19
C GLY A 348 33.63 -7.44 2.74
N SER A 349 34.75 -7.11 3.41
CA SER A 349 35.73 -8.08 3.91
C SER A 349 35.65 -8.37 5.43
N SER A 350 34.75 -7.68 6.16
CA SER A 350 34.63 -7.95 7.61
C SER A 350 34.12 -9.36 7.89
N LYS A 351 34.38 -9.86 9.10
CA LYS A 351 33.91 -11.18 9.54
C LYS A 351 32.38 -11.36 9.37
N ALA A 352 31.62 -10.30 9.61
CA ALA A 352 30.17 -10.33 9.47
C ALA A 352 29.73 -10.51 7.99
N HIS A 353 30.35 -9.77 7.06
CA HIS A 353 30.07 -9.93 5.62
C HIS A 353 30.41 -11.34 5.11
N LEU A 354 31.58 -11.87 5.55
CA LEU A 354 31.99 -13.24 5.19
C LEU A 354 31.05 -14.31 5.78
N ALA A 355 30.62 -14.12 7.04
CA ALA A 355 29.67 -15.03 7.68
C ALA A 355 28.33 -15.04 6.94
N LEU A 356 27.82 -13.85 6.58
CA LEU A 356 26.56 -13.72 5.83
C LEU A 356 26.65 -14.43 4.48
N ARG A 357 27.69 -14.18 3.69
CA ARG A 357 27.85 -14.84 2.37
C ARG A 357 27.96 -16.36 2.47
N ARG A 358 28.61 -16.89 3.53
CA ARG A 358 28.63 -18.34 3.79
C ARG A 358 27.26 -18.92 4.13
N MET A 359 26.34 -18.12 4.65
CA MET A 359 24.96 -18.57 4.88
C MET A 359 24.11 -18.60 3.60
N LEU A 360 24.51 -17.84 2.58
CA LEU A 360 23.83 -17.77 1.29
C LEU A 360 24.25 -18.90 0.33
N HIS A 361 25.38 -19.55 0.61
CA HIS A 361 25.92 -20.72 -0.08
C HIS A 361 25.57 -22.02 0.65
#